data_eea497385a426eff03902c27acba9721
#
_entry.id   eea497385a426eff03902c27acba9721
#
_cell.length_a   1.000
_cell.length_b   1.000
_cell.length_c   1.000
_cell.angle_alpha   90.00
_cell.angle_beta   90.00
_cell.angle_gamma   90.00
#
_symmetry.space_group_name_H-M   'P 1'
#
loop_
_entity.id
_entity.type
_entity.pdbx_description
1 polymer ?
#
loop_
_entity_poly.entity_id
_entity_poly.type
_entity_poly.pdbx_seq_one_letter_code
_entity_poly.pdbx_strand_id
1 'polypeptide(L)'
;MPEKGRAGEAAAASFLEEKGMKIMERNFRSPRTVRGGEVDIIALDGETLVFAEVKTWSTREIDALEQSIDNKKQRKIIETAKYFLSLNRKYIYMAIRFDVIFISPEGITHLASAFTERV
;
A
#
# COMPACT_ATOMS: atom_id res chain seq x y z
N MET A 1 16.09 4.11 3.94
CA MET A 1 16.38 5.17 4.90
C MET A 1 15.11 5.62 5.58
N PRO A 2 15.05 5.62 6.91
CA PRO A 2 13.81 5.92 7.63
C PRO A 2 13.22 7.29 7.30
N GLU A 3 14.04 8.34 7.27
CA GLU A 3 13.53 9.68 7.00
C GLU A 3 13.03 9.83 5.57
N LYS A 4 13.75 9.25 4.61
CA LYS A 4 13.35 9.30 3.21
C LYS A 4 12.04 8.52 3.00
N GLY A 5 11.91 7.36 3.66
CA GLY A 5 10.68 6.59 3.62
C GLY A 5 9.50 7.35 4.23
N ARG A 6 9.71 7.97 5.37
CA ARG A 6 8.66 8.74 6.04
C ARG A 6 8.18 9.92 5.19
N ALA A 7 9.11 10.64 4.56
CA ALA A 7 8.75 11.76 3.70
C ALA A 7 7.93 11.29 2.50
N GLY A 8 8.34 10.17 1.90
CA GLY A 8 7.61 9.58 0.79
C GLY A 8 6.22 9.11 1.21
N GLU A 9 6.12 8.45 2.36
CA GLU A 9 4.82 8.00 2.87
C GLU A 9 3.89 9.17 3.19
N ALA A 10 4.43 10.24 3.77
CA ALA A 10 3.62 11.43 4.06
C ALA A 10 3.10 12.06 2.76
N ALA A 11 3.96 12.16 1.75
CA ALA A 11 3.55 12.69 0.45
C ALA A 11 2.48 11.80 -0.20
N ALA A 12 2.63 10.48 -0.12
CA ALA A 12 1.66 9.54 -0.66
C ALA A 12 0.32 9.66 0.08
N ALA A 13 0.33 9.77 1.41
CA ALA A 13 -0.88 9.92 2.20
C ALA A 13 -1.63 11.20 1.80
N SER A 14 -0.91 12.32 1.70
CA SER A 14 -1.52 13.58 1.26
C SER A 14 -2.11 13.48 -0.14
N PHE A 15 -1.40 12.80 -1.03
CA PHE A 15 -1.87 12.59 -2.40
C PHE A 15 -3.19 11.82 -2.42
N LEU A 16 -3.30 10.75 -1.61
CA LEU A 16 -4.53 9.96 -1.54
C LEU A 16 -5.67 10.76 -0.90
N GLU A 17 -5.37 11.56 0.11
CA GLU A 17 -6.38 12.43 0.74
C GLU A 17 -6.93 13.45 -0.26
N GLU A 18 -6.06 14.01 -1.10
CA GLU A 18 -6.50 14.94 -2.14
C GLU A 18 -7.41 14.26 -3.15
N LYS A 19 -7.26 12.95 -3.34
CA LYS A 19 -8.16 12.17 -4.19
C LYS A 19 -9.46 11.78 -3.49
N GLY A 20 -9.64 12.18 -2.25
CA GLY A 20 -10.85 11.90 -1.49
C GLY A 20 -10.81 10.65 -0.63
N MET A 21 -9.66 10.02 -0.51
CA MET A 21 -9.52 8.85 0.35
C MET A 21 -9.33 9.25 1.81
N LYS A 22 -9.80 8.40 2.71
CA LYS A 22 -9.59 8.58 4.14
C LYS A 22 -8.47 7.67 4.59
N ILE A 23 -7.40 8.26 5.15
CA ILE A 23 -6.29 7.48 5.66
C ILE A 23 -6.68 6.86 7.01
N MET A 24 -6.59 5.53 7.10
CA MET A 24 -6.98 4.79 8.31
C MET A 24 -5.78 4.46 9.18
N GLU A 25 -4.70 4.01 8.56
CA GLU A 25 -3.49 3.57 9.26
C GLU A 25 -2.29 3.87 8.40
N ARG A 26 -1.14 4.09 9.06
CA ARG A 26 0.14 4.18 8.37
C ARG A 26 1.12 3.23 9.04
N ASN A 27 1.97 2.59 8.24
CA ASN A 27 3.00 1.68 8.74
C ASN A 27 2.43 0.56 9.59
N PHE A 28 1.38 -0.08 9.09
CA PHE A 28 0.76 -1.19 9.79
C PHE A 28 1.61 -2.45 9.61
N ARG A 29 1.93 -3.12 10.71
CA ARG A 29 2.79 -4.30 10.68
C ARG A 29 2.10 -5.51 11.28
N SER A 30 2.34 -6.67 10.67
CA SER A 30 1.94 -7.94 11.26
C SER A 30 3.12 -8.52 12.05
N PRO A 31 2.86 -9.31 13.11
CA PRO A 31 3.92 -9.95 13.88
C PRO A 31 4.68 -10.98 13.02
N ARG A 32 5.91 -11.32 13.43
CA ARG A 32 6.70 -12.36 12.76
C ARG A 32 5.99 -13.70 12.75
N THR A 33 5.18 -13.97 13.76
CA THR A 33 4.40 -15.20 13.84
C THR A 33 3.35 -15.28 12.74
N VAL A 34 3.05 -14.15 12.08
CA VAL A 34 2.12 -14.07 10.96
C VAL A 34 2.86 -13.46 9.77
N ARG A 35 4.02 -14.05 9.43
CA ARG A 35 4.89 -13.70 8.30
C ARG A 35 5.55 -12.31 8.34
N GLY A 36 5.31 -11.50 9.37
CA GLY A 36 6.08 -10.27 9.61
C GLY A 36 6.12 -9.30 8.44
N GLY A 37 4.98 -8.88 7.91
CA GLY A 37 4.94 -7.92 6.81
C GLY A 37 4.56 -6.52 7.25
N GLU A 38 4.61 -5.57 6.31
CA GLU A 38 4.21 -4.20 6.53
C GLU A 38 3.38 -3.70 5.34
N VAL A 39 2.36 -2.89 5.66
CA VAL A 39 1.61 -2.12 4.66
C VAL A 39 1.81 -0.66 4.99
N ASP A 40 2.28 0.12 4.02
CA ASP A 40 2.64 1.51 4.26
C ASP A 40 1.44 2.40 4.56
N ILE A 41 0.34 2.21 3.84
CA ILE A 41 -0.89 2.99 4.03
C ILE A 41 -2.10 2.08 3.91
N ILE A 42 -3.04 2.22 4.84
CA ILE A 42 -4.37 1.62 4.73
C ILE A 42 -5.36 2.77 4.65
N ALA A 43 -6.18 2.79 3.60
CA ALA A 43 -7.09 3.90 3.34
C ALA A 43 -8.45 3.39 2.90
N LEU A 44 -9.46 4.26 3.01
CA LEU A 44 -10.79 4.00 2.46
C LEU A 44 -10.99 4.88 1.23
N ASP A 45 -11.35 4.24 0.13
CA ASP A 45 -11.74 4.91 -1.10
C ASP A 45 -13.22 4.59 -1.31
N GLY A 46 -14.07 5.47 -0.76
CA GLY A 46 -15.49 5.15 -0.71
C GLY A 46 -15.74 3.90 0.12
N GLU A 47 -16.27 2.87 -0.50
CA GLU A 47 -16.56 1.59 0.16
C GLU A 47 -15.49 0.53 -0.11
N THR A 48 -14.36 0.94 -0.68
CA THR A 48 -13.22 0.04 -0.96
C THR A 48 -12.12 0.28 0.06
N LEU A 49 -11.64 -0.80 0.67
CA LEU A 49 -10.50 -0.72 1.58
C LEU A 49 -9.23 -0.93 0.76
N VAL A 50 -8.32 0.03 0.83
CA VAL A 50 -7.11 0.07 0.01
C VAL A 50 -5.89 -0.18 0.88
N PHE A 51 -5.06 -1.14 0.46
CA PHE A 51 -3.76 -1.40 1.08
C PHE A 51 -2.70 -0.95 0.08
N ALA A 52 -1.94 0.07 0.43
CA ALA A 52 -1.01 0.70 -0.49
C ALA A 52 0.44 0.54 -0.05
N GLU A 53 1.28 0.20 -1.02
CA GLU A 53 2.72 0.18 -0.85
C GLU A 53 3.30 1.44 -1.48
N VAL A 54 4.22 2.10 -0.79
CA VAL A 54 4.86 3.32 -1.25
C VAL A 54 6.31 3.03 -1.62
N LYS A 55 6.70 3.40 -2.84
CA LYS A 55 8.05 3.23 -3.33
C LYS A 55 8.64 4.57 -3.75
N THR A 56 9.80 4.90 -3.22
CA THR A 56 10.55 6.05 -3.68
C THR A 56 11.48 5.58 -4.80
N TRP A 57 11.46 6.27 -5.93
CA TRP A 57 12.14 5.83 -7.13
C TRP A 57 12.84 7.00 -7.79
N SER A 58 13.96 6.74 -8.45
CA SER A 58 14.73 7.78 -9.14
C SER A 58 14.34 7.95 -10.60
N THR A 59 13.52 7.05 -11.14
CA THR A 59 13.07 7.07 -12.52
C THR A 59 11.56 6.82 -12.59
N ARG A 60 10.94 7.27 -13.68
CA ARG A 60 9.51 7.05 -13.93
C ARG A 60 9.27 6.06 -15.07
N GLU A 61 10.23 5.22 -15.36
CA GLU A 61 10.00 4.16 -16.34
C GLU A 61 8.98 3.18 -15.79
N ILE A 62 7.82 3.12 -16.44
CA ILE A 62 6.67 2.34 -15.95
C ILE A 62 7.02 0.86 -15.81
N ASP A 63 7.69 0.27 -16.80
CA ASP A 63 8.02 -1.15 -16.73
C ASP A 63 8.89 -1.50 -15.53
N ALA A 64 9.89 -0.66 -15.24
CA ALA A 64 10.74 -0.86 -14.07
C ALA A 64 9.93 -0.67 -12.77
N LEU A 65 9.02 0.30 -12.75
CA LEU A 65 8.18 0.54 -11.57
C LEU A 65 7.27 -0.66 -11.30
N GLU A 66 6.60 -1.17 -12.32
CA GLU A 66 5.69 -2.31 -12.15
C GLU A 66 6.41 -3.56 -11.66
N GLN A 67 7.67 -3.75 -12.04
CA GLN A 67 8.45 -4.91 -11.63
C GLN A 67 9.07 -4.77 -10.25
N SER A 68 8.97 -3.60 -9.61
CA SER A 68 9.58 -3.35 -8.31
C SER A 68 8.91 -4.09 -7.16
N ILE A 69 7.68 -4.57 -7.37
CA ILE A 69 6.93 -5.33 -6.35
C ILE A 69 6.80 -6.77 -6.85
N ASP A 70 7.71 -7.63 -6.41
CA ASP A 70 7.70 -9.03 -6.83
C ASP A 70 6.61 -9.85 -6.12
N ASN A 71 6.44 -11.09 -6.55
CA ASN A 71 5.40 -11.97 -6.00
C ASN A 71 5.57 -12.23 -4.52
N LYS A 72 6.80 -12.33 -4.04
CA LYS A 72 7.06 -12.55 -2.62
C LYS A 72 6.59 -11.36 -1.79
N LYS A 73 6.88 -10.15 -2.26
CA LYS A 73 6.45 -8.93 -1.58
C LYS A 73 4.94 -8.78 -1.64
N GLN A 74 4.33 -9.09 -2.78
CA GLN A 74 2.87 -9.07 -2.91
C GLN A 74 2.22 -10.00 -1.88
N ARG A 75 2.74 -11.21 -1.72
CA ARG A 75 2.21 -12.16 -0.75
C ARG A 75 2.32 -11.64 0.68
N LYS A 76 3.44 -10.99 1.01
CA LYS A 76 3.61 -10.41 2.35
C LYS A 76 2.59 -9.32 2.62
N ILE A 77 2.34 -8.46 1.63
CA ILE A 77 1.34 -7.40 1.75
C ILE A 77 -0.05 -8.01 1.94
N ILE A 78 -0.39 -9.02 1.14
CA ILE A 78 -1.68 -9.69 1.22
C ILE A 78 -1.88 -10.34 2.59
N GLU A 79 -0.86 -11.03 3.11
CA GLU A 79 -0.95 -11.67 4.41
C GLU A 79 -1.08 -10.63 5.53
N THR A 80 -0.39 -9.51 5.41
CA THR A 80 -0.50 -8.42 6.37
C THR A 80 -1.90 -7.81 6.34
N ALA A 81 -2.48 -7.66 5.14
CA ALA A 81 -3.85 -7.17 4.98
C ALA A 81 -4.85 -8.13 5.64
N LYS A 82 -4.67 -9.43 5.47
CA LYS A 82 -5.53 -10.42 6.12
C LYS A 82 -5.42 -10.32 7.64
N TYR A 83 -4.23 -10.08 8.15
CA TYR A 83 -4.05 -9.89 9.58
C TYR A 83 -4.79 -8.64 10.06
N PHE A 84 -4.69 -7.53 9.30
CA PHE A 84 -5.44 -6.32 9.63
C PHE A 84 -6.95 -6.61 9.70
N LEU A 85 -7.47 -7.33 8.72
CA LEU A 85 -8.90 -7.67 8.67
C LEU A 85 -9.30 -8.56 9.83
N SER A 86 -8.41 -9.43 10.30
CA SER A 86 -8.69 -10.29 11.45
C SER A 86 -8.86 -9.48 12.74
N LEU A 87 -8.19 -8.33 12.82
CA LEU A 87 -8.29 -7.41 13.96
C LEU A 87 -9.43 -6.40 13.81
N ASN A 88 -9.90 -6.20 12.58
CA ASN A 88 -10.90 -5.19 12.26
C ASN A 88 -12.03 -5.81 11.45
N ARG A 89 -12.75 -6.71 12.07
CA ARG A 89 -13.72 -7.57 11.40
C ARG A 89 -14.86 -6.82 10.72
N LYS A 90 -15.12 -5.59 11.12
CA LYS A 90 -16.16 -4.77 10.48
C LYS A 90 -15.87 -4.48 8.99
N TYR A 91 -14.62 -4.69 8.55
CA TYR A 91 -14.23 -4.44 7.16
C TYR A 91 -14.17 -5.70 6.30
N ILE A 92 -14.46 -6.89 6.85
CA ILE A 92 -14.23 -8.14 6.12
C ILE A 92 -15.12 -8.32 4.89
N TYR A 93 -16.24 -7.60 4.82
CA TYR A 93 -17.14 -7.67 3.67
C TYR A 93 -16.93 -6.53 2.67
N MET A 94 -15.97 -5.66 2.91
CA MET A 94 -15.68 -4.57 1.98
C MET A 94 -14.89 -5.07 0.78
N ALA A 95 -15.03 -4.39 -0.34
CA ALA A 95 -14.11 -4.62 -1.46
C ALA A 95 -12.70 -4.25 -1.02
N ILE A 96 -11.73 -5.03 -1.47
CA ILE A 96 -10.32 -4.86 -1.09
C ILE A 96 -9.53 -4.53 -2.37
N ARG A 97 -8.62 -3.57 -2.27
CA ARG A 97 -7.78 -3.18 -3.40
C ARG A 97 -6.34 -3.02 -2.92
N PHE A 98 -5.39 -3.46 -3.74
CA PHE A 98 -3.96 -3.32 -3.46
C PHE A 98 -3.37 -2.34 -4.46
N ASP A 99 -2.86 -1.22 -3.95
CA ASP A 99 -2.32 -0.14 -4.78
C ASP A 99 -0.82 0.00 -4.54
N VAL A 100 -0.13 0.55 -5.54
CA VAL A 100 1.28 0.94 -5.38
C VAL A 100 1.41 2.40 -5.78
N ILE A 101 2.14 3.15 -4.97
CA ILE A 101 2.37 4.57 -5.19
C ILE A 101 3.86 4.79 -5.33
N PHE A 102 4.27 5.26 -6.50
CA PHE A 102 5.67 5.54 -6.81
C PHE A 102 5.94 7.03 -6.70
N ILE A 103 6.94 7.37 -5.91
CA ILE A 103 7.33 8.77 -5.70
C ILE A 103 8.71 8.98 -6.28
N SER A 104 8.82 9.94 -7.19
CA SER A 104 10.08 10.32 -7.82
C SER A 104 10.19 11.84 -7.83
N PRO A 105 11.38 12.39 -8.18
CA PRO A 105 11.53 13.85 -8.29
C PRO A 105 10.57 14.48 -9.29
N GLU A 106 10.11 13.72 -10.30
CA GLU A 106 9.19 14.21 -11.33
C GLU A 106 7.74 14.18 -10.90
N GLY A 107 7.42 13.52 -9.78
CA GLY A 107 6.05 13.47 -9.29
C GLY A 107 5.65 12.11 -8.75
N ILE A 108 4.33 11.92 -8.62
CA ILE A 108 3.76 10.71 -8.04
C ILE A 108 3.02 9.93 -9.11
N THR A 109 3.28 8.63 -9.17
CA THR A 109 2.56 7.71 -10.05
C THR A 109 1.78 6.73 -9.18
N HIS A 110 0.47 6.67 -9.36
CA HIS A 110 -0.41 5.81 -8.57
C HIS A 110 -0.95 4.69 -9.44
N LEU A 111 -0.60 3.46 -9.10
CA LEU A 111 -1.15 2.28 -9.76
C LEU A 111 -2.22 1.68 -8.87
N ALA A 112 -3.47 2.00 -9.17
CA ALA A 112 -4.61 1.41 -8.47
C ALA A 112 -4.79 -0.02 -8.95
N SER A 113 -5.15 -0.91 -8.03
CA SER A 113 -5.32 -2.34 -8.34
C SER A 113 -4.07 -2.92 -9.00
N ALA A 114 -2.91 -2.62 -8.41
CA ALA A 114 -1.63 -3.03 -8.97
C ALA A 114 -1.46 -4.55 -8.94
N PHE A 115 -2.09 -5.23 -7.99
CA PHE A 115 -2.10 -6.69 -7.94
C PHE A 115 -3.33 -7.15 -7.16
N THR A 116 -3.62 -8.43 -7.26
CA THR A 116 -4.75 -9.05 -6.58
C THR A 116 -4.29 -10.31 -5.87
N GLU A 117 -5.08 -10.76 -4.90
CA GLU A 117 -4.82 -12.04 -4.26
C GLU A 117 -5.07 -13.15 -5.27
N ARG A 118 -4.10 -14.06 -5.38
CA ARG A 118 -4.25 -15.24 -6.23
C ARG A 118 -4.71 -16.39 -5.36
N VAL A 119 -5.80 -16.97 -5.76
CA VAL A 119 -6.39 -18.12 -5.07
C VAL A 119 -5.83 -19.41 -5.64
#